data_1c301c14be057aeae5073478f9b32efe
#
_entry.id   1c301c14be057aeae5073478f9b32efe
#
_cell.length_a   1.000
_cell.length_b   1.000
_cell.length_c   1.000
_cell.angle_alpha   90.00
_cell.angle_beta   90.00
_cell.angle_gamma   90.00
#
_symmetry.space_group_name_H-M   'P 1'
#
loop_
_entity.id
_entity.type
_entity.pdbx_description
1 polymer ?
#
loop_
_entity_poly.entity_id
_entity_poly.type
_entity_poly.pdbx_seq_one_letter_code
_entity_poly.pdbx_strand_id
1 'polypeptide(L)'
;MDASADLAIRLRRAAFNRALAEADLAAIGPVLAPNVVLVTGTDSAVIAGRKAQLQAWKQEFRAPSRIVYVRVPNAITVSAAEPIALEHGNWRGTSSTSEDLIASGEYSAKWRRTGEGWVIEAEIFLTLA
;
A
#
# COMPACT_ATOMS: atom_id res chain seq x y z
N MET A 1 12.02 -18.73 -10.45
CA MET A 1 10.93 -17.72 -10.40
C MET A 1 9.76 -18.32 -9.65
N ASP A 2 9.13 -17.55 -8.79
CA ASP A 2 8.02 -18.02 -7.98
C ASP A 2 6.73 -17.32 -8.41
N ALA A 3 6.00 -17.95 -9.36
CA ALA A 3 4.75 -17.41 -9.88
C ALA A 3 3.65 -17.37 -8.82
N SER A 4 3.68 -18.27 -7.83
CA SER A 4 2.68 -18.27 -6.76
C SER A 4 2.91 -17.12 -5.79
N ALA A 5 4.16 -16.72 -5.55
CA ALA A 5 4.47 -15.55 -4.73
C ALA A 5 4.01 -14.26 -5.42
N ASP A 6 4.27 -14.14 -6.73
CA ASP A 6 3.80 -12.98 -7.50
C ASP A 6 2.29 -12.85 -7.40
N LEU A 7 1.55 -13.94 -7.63
CA LEU A 7 0.09 -13.93 -7.54
C LEU A 7 -0.38 -13.59 -6.13
N ALA A 8 0.23 -14.18 -5.11
CA ALA A 8 -0.14 -13.94 -3.73
C ALA A 8 0.01 -12.45 -3.35
N ILE A 9 1.10 -11.82 -3.79
CA ILE A 9 1.35 -10.40 -3.54
C ILE A 9 0.31 -9.55 -4.26
N ARG A 10 0.00 -9.87 -5.53
CA ARG A 10 -1.02 -9.14 -6.28
C ARG A 10 -2.40 -9.23 -5.63
N LEU A 11 -2.75 -10.40 -5.09
CA LEU A 11 -4.01 -10.58 -4.38
C LEU A 11 -4.06 -9.78 -3.07
N ARG A 12 -2.93 -9.73 -2.34
CA ARG A 12 -2.84 -8.92 -1.13
C ARG A 12 -2.94 -7.42 -1.46
N ARG A 13 -2.29 -7.00 -2.55
CA ARG A 13 -2.38 -5.61 -3.01
C ARG A 13 -3.82 -5.25 -3.39
N ALA A 14 -4.51 -6.13 -4.09
CA ALA A 14 -5.91 -5.92 -4.45
C ALA A 14 -6.80 -5.83 -3.20
N ALA A 15 -6.55 -6.66 -2.20
CA ALA A 15 -7.28 -6.62 -0.93
C ALA A 15 -7.02 -5.28 -0.19
N PHE A 16 -5.78 -4.79 -0.22
CA PHE A 16 -5.44 -3.50 0.37
C PHE A 16 -6.18 -2.35 -0.35
N ASN A 17 -6.19 -2.37 -1.67
CA ASN A 17 -6.93 -1.37 -2.45
C ASN A 17 -8.41 -1.38 -2.10
N ARG A 18 -9.00 -2.57 -1.96
CA ARG A 18 -10.42 -2.69 -1.57
C ARG A 18 -10.66 -2.12 -0.18
N ALA A 19 -9.76 -2.41 0.76
CA ALA A 19 -9.87 -1.90 2.13
C ALA A 19 -9.84 -0.37 2.14
N LEU A 20 -8.99 0.26 1.31
CA LEU A 20 -8.95 1.71 1.19
C LEU A 20 -10.25 2.26 0.59
N ALA A 21 -10.77 1.61 -0.45
CA ALA A 21 -12.01 2.04 -1.10
C ALA A 21 -13.20 1.96 -0.15
N GLU A 22 -13.24 0.92 0.68
CA GLU A 22 -14.34 0.67 1.62
C GLU A 22 -14.13 1.30 3.00
N ALA A 23 -12.99 1.99 3.20
CA ALA A 23 -12.61 2.54 4.50
C ALA A 23 -12.62 1.46 5.60
N ASP A 24 -12.11 0.27 5.28
CA ASP A 24 -12.09 -0.89 6.16
C ASP A 24 -10.76 -0.98 6.88
N LEU A 25 -10.65 -0.29 8.02
CA LEU A 25 -9.41 -0.23 8.78
C LEU A 25 -8.96 -1.61 9.27
N ALA A 26 -9.91 -2.47 9.64
CA ALA A 26 -9.60 -3.81 10.14
C ALA A 26 -8.95 -4.70 9.08
N ALA A 27 -9.22 -4.46 7.80
CA ALA A 27 -8.64 -5.23 6.70
C ALA A 27 -7.22 -4.75 6.34
N ILE A 28 -6.83 -3.54 6.73
CA ILE A 28 -5.50 -2.99 6.42
C ILE A 28 -4.43 -3.60 7.33
N GLY A 29 -4.70 -3.69 8.63
CA GLY A 29 -3.72 -4.13 9.62
C GLY A 29 -2.99 -5.43 9.27
N PRO A 30 -3.70 -6.50 8.89
CA PRO A 30 -3.06 -7.78 8.58
C PRO A 30 -2.11 -7.76 7.38
N VAL A 31 -2.20 -6.75 6.51
CA VAL A 31 -1.32 -6.61 5.34
C VAL A 31 -0.02 -5.89 5.70
N LEU A 32 0.05 -5.25 6.85
CA LEU A 32 1.19 -4.45 7.28
C LEU A 32 2.05 -5.22 8.28
N ALA A 33 3.38 -5.17 8.09
CA ALA A 33 4.30 -5.66 9.12
C ALA A 33 4.22 -4.77 10.36
N PRO A 34 4.50 -5.30 11.56
CA PRO A 34 4.44 -4.48 12.78
C PRO A 34 5.32 -3.24 12.74
N ASN A 35 6.47 -3.33 12.07
CA ASN A 35 7.43 -2.22 11.96
C ASN A 35 7.44 -1.59 10.57
N VAL A 36 6.33 -1.66 9.86
CA VAL A 36 6.21 -1.09 8.50
C VAL A 36 6.58 0.39 8.49
N VAL A 37 7.21 0.82 7.38
CA VAL A 37 7.58 2.23 7.18
C VAL A 37 6.93 2.72 5.89
N LEU A 38 6.31 3.89 5.97
CA LEU A 38 5.71 4.56 4.81
C LEU A 38 6.34 5.93 4.65
N VAL A 39 6.84 6.23 3.44
CA VAL A 39 7.31 7.57 3.08
C VAL A 39 6.28 8.18 2.14
N THR A 40 5.70 9.30 2.55
CA THR A 40 4.62 9.95 1.78
C THR A 40 5.15 10.63 0.53
N GLY A 41 4.30 10.76 -0.48
CA GLY A 41 4.73 11.11 -1.83
C GLY A 41 5.00 12.58 -2.08
N THR A 42 4.50 13.47 -1.23
CA THR A 42 4.59 14.91 -1.48
C THR A 42 5.58 15.59 -0.53
N ASP A 43 5.43 15.36 0.77
CA ASP A 43 6.22 16.03 1.80
C ASP A 43 7.32 15.15 2.39
N SER A 44 7.41 13.92 1.93
CA SER A 44 8.40 12.94 2.40
C SER A 44 8.33 12.68 3.91
N ALA A 45 7.16 12.83 4.49
CA ALA A 45 6.95 12.46 5.88
C ALA A 45 7.12 10.95 6.05
N VAL A 46 7.68 10.53 7.17
CA VAL A 46 7.89 9.13 7.48
C VAL A 46 6.89 8.69 8.54
N ILE A 47 6.07 7.71 8.20
CA ILE A 47 5.13 7.10 9.14
C ILE A 47 5.72 5.74 9.54
N ALA A 48 6.20 5.65 10.77
CA ALA A 48 6.91 4.47 11.25
C ALA A 48 6.01 3.63 12.16
N GLY A 49 5.83 2.35 11.77
CA GLY A 49 5.07 1.39 12.53
C GLY A 49 3.63 1.21 12.06
N ARG A 50 3.13 -0.02 12.22
CA ARG A 50 1.75 -0.36 11.82
C ARG A 50 0.72 0.49 12.56
N LYS A 51 0.92 0.68 13.87
CA LYS A 51 0.00 1.47 14.68
C LYS A 51 -0.12 2.90 14.18
N ALA A 52 1.02 3.51 13.85
CA ALA A 52 1.04 4.89 13.34
C ALA A 52 0.36 4.97 11.97
N GLN A 53 0.59 3.99 11.11
CA GLN A 53 -0.05 3.98 9.79
C GLN A 53 -1.57 3.77 9.91
N LEU A 54 -2.01 2.86 10.77
CA LEU A 54 -3.45 2.65 10.99
C LEU A 54 -4.11 3.91 11.54
N GLN A 55 -3.41 4.66 12.40
CA GLN A 55 -3.93 5.92 12.92
C GLN A 55 -4.07 6.96 11.80
N ALA A 56 -3.10 7.00 10.89
CA ALA A 56 -3.16 7.91 9.73
C ALA A 56 -4.34 7.56 8.81
N TRP A 57 -4.56 6.29 8.52
CA TRP A 57 -5.72 5.85 7.73
C TRP A 57 -7.04 6.15 8.43
N LYS A 58 -7.09 5.96 9.74
CA LYS A 58 -8.30 6.28 10.51
C LYS A 58 -8.67 7.75 10.37
N GLN A 59 -7.69 8.65 10.42
CA GLN A 59 -7.91 10.07 10.21
C GLN A 59 -8.42 10.36 8.80
N GLU A 60 -7.79 9.74 7.79
CA GLU A 60 -8.18 9.91 6.39
C GLU A 60 -9.61 9.45 6.15
N PHE A 61 -10.00 8.31 6.73
CA PHE A 61 -11.34 7.75 6.55
C PHE A 61 -12.44 8.61 7.16
N ARG A 62 -12.10 9.47 8.10
CA ARG A 62 -13.06 10.37 8.75
C ARG A 62 -13.30 11.65 7.97
N ALA A 63 -12.45 11.98 7.00
CA ALA A 63 -12.59 13.20 6.22
C ALA A 63 -13.89 13.16 5.40
N PRO A 64 -14.68 14.26 5.37
CA PRO A 64 -15.93 14.28 4.60
C PRO A 64 -15.72 14.04 3.11
N SER A 65 -14.60 14.51 2.57
CA SER A 65 -14.20 14.27 1.18
C SER A 65 -12.79 13.70 1.21
N ARG A 66 -12.71 12.39 1.33
CA ARG A 66 -11.43 11.72 1.42
C ARG A 66 -10.91 11.35 0.04
N ILE A 67 -9.63 11.06 -0.03
CA ILE A 67 -8.99 10.57 -1.25
C ILE A 67 -8.93 9.04 -1.17
N VAL A 68 -9.39 8.39 -2.25
CA VAL A 68 -9.31 6.94 -2.39
C VAL A 68 -8.07 6.63 -3.24
N TYR A 69 -7.09 5.96 -2.63
CA TYR A 69 -5.84 5.62 -3.30
C TYR A 69 -5.93 4.21 -3.88
N VAL A 70 -5.55 4.08 -5.16
CA VAL A 70 -5.46 2.79 -5.84
C VAL A 70 -4.03 2.61 -6.30
N ARG A 71 -3.41 1.51 -5.90
CA ARG A 71 -2.06 1.13 -6.31
C ARG A 71 -2.17 0.02 -7.35
N VAL A 72 -1.45 0.17 -8.45
CA VAL A 72 -1.46 -0.80 -9.55
C VAL A 72 -0.03 -1.30 -9.77
N PRO A 73 0.26 -2.57 -9.42
CA PRO A 73 1.60 -3.11 -9.62
C PRO A 73 1.93 -3.22 -11.11
N ASN A 74 3.10 -2.72 -11.49
CA ASN A 74 3.64 -2.89 -12.84
C ASN A 74 4.63 -4.04 -12.89
N ALA A 75 5.40 -4.23 -11.81
CA ALA A 75 6.40 -5.29 -11.73
C ALA A 75 6.55 -5.77 -10.30
N ILE A 76 6.70 -7.06 -10.12
CA ILE A 76 7.01 -7.67 -8.83
C ILE A 76 8.22 -8.56 -9.03
N THR A 77 9.28 -8.29 -8.28
CA THR A 77 10.51 -9.08 -8.29
C THR A 77 10.59 -9.87 -7.00
N VAL A 78 10.57 -11.18 -7.09
CA VAL A 78 10.63 -12.07 -5.93
C VAL A 78 12.06 -12.55 -5.77
N SER A 79 12.62 -12.42 -4.56
CA SER A 79 13.97 -12.90 -4.26
C SER A 79 14.03 -14.41 -4.34
N ALA A 80 15.10 -14.93 -4.97
CA ALA A 80 15.39 -16.35 -4.98
C ALA A 80 16.13 -16.81 -3.70
N ALA A 81 16.67 -15.84 -2.94
CA ALA A 81 17.50 -16.13 -1.77
C ALA A 81 16.75 -16.00 -0.45
N GLU A 82 15.83 -15.04 -0.36
CA GLU A 82 15.16 -14.67 0.88
C GLU A 82 13.64 -14.58 0.67
N PRO A 83 12.83 -14.68 1.73
CA PRO A 83 11.37 -14.58 1.61
C PRO A 83 10.91 -13.13 1.51
N ILE A 84 11.41 -12.42 0.51
CA ILE A 84 11.12 -11.01 0.28
C ILE A 84 10.87 -10.75 -1.20
N ALA A 85 10.19 -9.64 -1.48
CA ALA A 85 9.90 -9.22 -2.84
C ALA A 85 9.81 -7.70 -2.91
N LEU A 86 10.02 -7.15 -4.10
CA LEU A 86 9.85 -5.73 -4.36
C LEU A 86 8.76 -5.54 -5.42
N GLU A 87 7.81 -4.70 -5.09
CA GLU A 87 6.75 -4.27 -5.99
C GLU A 87 7.04 -2.85 -6.45
N HIS A 88 6.89 -2.60 -7.75
CA HIS A 88 6.95 -1.24 -8.30
C HIS A 88 5.70 -1.01 -9.12
N GLY A 89 5.09 0.17 -8.99
CA GLY A 89 3.85 0.45 -9.69
C GLY A 89 3.49 1.92 -9.74
N ASN A 90 2.26 2.15 -10.17
CA ASN A 90 1.67 3.48 -10.24
C ASN A 90 0.51 3.56 -9.26
N TRP A 91 0.28 4.77 -8.73
CA TRP A 91 -0.85 5.02 -7.87
C TRP A 91 -1.64 6.23 -8.38
N ARG A 92 -2.91 6.23 -8.06
CA ARG A 92 -3.77 7.39 -8.27
C ARG A 92 -4.65 7.60 -7.05
N GLY A 93 -4.95 8.85 -6.77
CA GLY A 93 -5.89 9.24 -5.72
C GLY A 93 -7.06 9.97 -6.33
N THR A 94 -8.28 9.50 -6.04
CA THR A 94 -9.50 10.11 -6.54
C THR A 94 -10.36 10.59 -5.38
N SER A 95 -11.16 11.62 -5.62
CA SER A 95 -12.10 12.11 -4.61
C SER A 95 -13.18 11.06 -4.37
N SER A 96 -13.50 10.79 -3.12
CA SER A 96 -14.56 9.85 -2.76
C SER A 96 -15.95 10.37 -3.08
N THR A 97 -16.10 11.68 -3.29
CA THR A 97 -17.41 12.31 -3.55
C THR A 97 -17.65 12.60 -5.03
N SER A 98 -16.62 13.01 -5.78
CA SER A 98 -16.76 13.41 -7.18
C SER A 98 -16.10 12.46 -8.16
N GLU A 99 -15.28 11.52 -7.69
CA GLU A 99 -14.47 10.61 -8.50
C GLU A 99 -13.43 11.32 -9.37
N ASP A 100 -13.19 12.62 -9.13
CA ASP A 100 -12.16 13.36 -9.85
C ASP A 100 -10.77 12.89 -9.44
N LEU A 101 -9.85 12.84 -10.40
CA LEU A 101 -8.45 12.54 -10.13
C LEU A 101 -7.82 13.73 -9.42
N ILE A 102 -7.31 13.48 -8.21
CA ILE A 102 -6.70 14.52 -7.37
C ILE A 102 -5.19 14.50 -7.53
N ALA A 103 -4.57 13.32 -7.55
CA ALA A 103 -3.13 13.18 -7.66
C ALA A 103 -2.77 11.80 -8.17
N SER A 104 -1.55 11.66 -8.67
CA SER A 104 -1.03 10.38 -9.15
C SER A 104 0.49 10.36 -9.09
N GLY A 105 1.07 9.17 -9.20
CA GLY A 105 2.50 9.03 -9.17
C GLY A 105 2.96 7.58 -9.23
N GLU A 106 4.16 7.34 -8.72
CA GLU A 106 4.78 6.03 -8.67
C GLU A 106 5.04 5.63 -7.23
N TYR A 107 5.23 4.34 -7.01
CA TYR A 107 5.59 3.82 -5.69
C TYR A 107 6.41 2.56 -5.81
N SER A 108 7.12 2.24 -4.73
CA SER A 108 7.76 0.94 -4.54
C SER A 108 7.37 0.42 -3.16
N ALA A 109 7.22 -0.89 -3.05
CA ALA A 109 6.87 -1.54 -1.80
C ALA A 109 7.72 -2.80 -1.62
N LYS A 110 8.23 -2.98 -0.41
CA LYS A 110 8.94 -4.20 -0.04
C LYS A 110 8.02 -5.09 0.78
N TRP A 111 7.92 -6.35 0.34
CA TRP A 111 7.09 -7.37 0.97
C TRP A 111 7.96 -8.42 1.64
N ARG A 112 7.44 -8.99 2.72
CA ARG A 112 8.05 -10.16 3.38
C ARG A 112 7.01 -11.24 3.55
N ARG A 113 7.41 -12.50 3.25
CA ARG A 113 6.55 -13.65 3.51
C ARG A 113 6.74 -14.08 4.97
N THR A 114 5.62 -14.19 5.67
CA THR A 114 5.56 -14.66 7.06
C THR A 114 4.70 -15.93 7.12
N GLY A 115 4.55 -16.50 8.30
CA GLY A 115 3.64 -17.63 8.49
C GLY A 115 2.18 -17.30 8.21
N GLU A 116 1.83 -16.02 8.20
CA GLU A 116 0.46 -15.55 7.94
C GLU A 116 0.29 -15.01 6.53
N GLY A 117 1.30 -15.11 5.68
CA GLY A 117 1.26 -14.63 4.31
C GLY A 117 2.20 -13.45 4.08
N TRP A 118 2.03 -12.80 2.94
CA TRP A 118 2.88 -11.67 2.56
C TRP A 118 2.39 -10.40 3.25
N VAL A 119 3.33 -9.66 3.84
CA VAL A 119 3.06 -8.38 4.50
C VAL A 119 3.99 -7.30 3.96
N ILE A 120 3.54 -6.05 4.00
CA ILE A 120 4.33 -4.91 3.55
C ILE A 120 5.27 -4.48 4.68
N GLU A 121 6.57 -4.42 4.39
CA GLU A 121 7.58 -3.90 5.32
C GLU A 121 7.87 -2.43 5.12
N ALA A 122 7.78 -1.95 3.88
CA ALA A 122 8.06 -0.55 3.56
C ALA A 122 7.36 -0.16 2.26
N GLU A 123 6.93 1.10 2.20
CA GLU A 123 6.43 1.70 0.96
C GLU A 123 7.00 3.10 0.84
N ILE A 124 7.38 3.48 -0.37
CA ILE A 124 7.81 4.83 -0.69
C ILE A 124 7.00 5.32 -1.89
N PHE A 125 6.44 6.51 -1.77
CA PHE A 125 5.59 7.11 -2.79
C PHE A 125 6.23 8.36 -3.36
N LEU A 126 5.94 8.64 -4.62
CA LEU A 126 6.34 9.87 -5.29
C LEU A 126 5.13 10.43 -6.03
N THR A 127 4.73 11.65 -5.68
CA THR A 127 3.65 12.35 -6.36
C THR A 127 4.23 13.02 -7.61
N LEU A 128 3.66 12.73 -8.76
CA LEU A 128 4.14 13.23 -10.04
C LEU A 128 3.17 14.21 -10.70
N ALA A 129 1.88 14.09 -10.38
CA ALA A 129 0.89 14.96 -10.99
C ALA A 129 -0.30 15.26 -10.09
#